data_c78ce1e18bfae6914cbd3da681d03171
#
_entry.id   c78ce1e18bfae6914cbd3da681d03171
#
_cell.length_a   1.000
_cell.length_b   1.000
_cell.length_c   1.000
_cell.angle_alpha   90.00
_cell.angle_beta   90.00
_cell.angle_gamma   90.00
#
_symmetry.space_group_name_H-M   'P 1'
#
loop_
_entity.id
_entity.type
_entity.pdbx_description
1 polymer ?
#
loop_
_entity_poly.entity_id
_entity_poly.type
_entity_poly.pdbx_seq_one_letter_code
_entity_poly.pdbx_strand_id
1 'polypeptide(L)'
;MKNLKKVLFGVVFILIAFVGGMFFANKQTEPEITSTLIQNRIEQASDLVTTKYHYAKVGKFENSLSLNGWSIPLTNKYFILTFEGKIQLGTDLSKANVEINDSTIHVTVDKPTVLSNSIDESSIEVYDETKNIFNPISVSDYKAFAFEQKEKALSEAKKKGLLKTAQKNTEKSIKEIISIIPDTDDYTIEVTFKE
;
A
#
# COMPACT_ATOMS: atom_id res chain seq x y z
N MET A 1 23.94 -69.82 27.68
CA MET A 1 24.77 -68.63 27.46
C MET A 1 24.85 -68.18 26.03
N LYS A 2 24.80 -69.05 24.99
CA LYS A 2 24.87 -68.71 23.56
C LYS A 2 23.64 -67.88 23.06
N ASN A 3 22.44 -68.18 23.58
CA ASN A 3 21.22 -67.49 23.14
C ASN A 3 21.06 -66.08 23.77
N LEU A 4 21.59 -65.87 24.98
CA LEU A 4 21.56 -64.55 25.64
C LEU A 4 22.40 -63.52 24.87
N LYS A 5 23.53 -63.91 24.33
CA LYS A 5 24.37 -63.03 23.49
C LYS A 5 23.67 -62.64 22.17
N LYS A 6 22.88 -63.54 21.55
CA LYS A 6 22.13 -63.26 20.35
C LYS A 6 20.98 -62.27 20.59
N VAL A 7 20.28 -62.41 21.74
CA VAL A 7 19.22 -61.48 22.15
C VAL A 7 19.82 -60.11 22.45
N LEU A 8 20.97 -60.06 23.16
CA LEU A 8 21.63 -58.79 23.45
C LEU A 8 22.06 -58.05 22.16
N PHE A 9 22.59 -58.77 21.18
CA PHE A 9 22.98 -58.22 19.87
C PHE A 9 21.74 -57.69 19.12
N GLY A 10 20.60 -58.35 19.17
CA GLY A 10 19.36 -57.93 18.57
C GLY A 10 18.83 -56.62 19.17
N VAL A 11 18.88 -56.52 20.51
CA VAL A 11 18.43 -55.28 21.21
C VAL A 11 19.34 -54.08 20.90
N VAL A 12 20.65 -54.31 20.85
CA VAL A 12 21.60 -53.25 20.50
C VAL A 12 21.41 -52.78 19.04
N PHE A 13 21.13 -53.71 18.13
CA PHE A 13 20.86 -53.36 16.72
C PHE A 13 19.57 -52.55 16.56
N ILE A 14 18.51 -52.91 17.30
CA ILE A 14 17.25 -52.14 17.33
C ILE A 14 17.45 -50.75 17.92
N LEU A 15 18.25 -50.62 19.00
CA LEU A 15 18.59 -49.32 19.56
C LEU A 15 19.38 -48.43 18.61
N ILE A 16 20.35 -48.98 17.90
CA ILE A 16 21.12 -48.24 16.89
C ILE A 16 20.24 -47.83 15.72
N ALA A 17 19.36 -48.71 15.25
CA ALA A 17 18.40 -48.39 14.19
C ALA A 17 17.39 -47.32 14.63
N PHE A 18 16.93 -47.32 15.89
CA PHE A 18 16.03 -46.35 16.46
C PHE A 18 16.70 -44.97 16.63
N VAL A 19 17.93 -44.95 17.15
CA VAL A 19 18.69 -43.69 17.29
C VAL A 19 19.10 -43.16 15.90
N GLY A 20 19.50 -44.01 14.97
CA GLY A 20 19.78 -43.65 13.58
C GLY A 20 18.52 -43.09 12.87
N GLY A 21 17.34 -43.72 13.08
CA GLY A 21 16.06 -43.27 12.55
C GLY A 21 15.65 -41.91 13.12
N MET A 22 15.88 -41.67 14.42
CA MET A 22 15.64 -40.34 15.05
C MET A 22 16.54 -39.26 14.47
N PHE A 23 17.83 -39.58 14.21
CA PHE A 23 18.76 -38.64 13.57
C PHE A 23 18.37 -38.31 12.12
N PHE A 24 17.84 -39.30 11.38
CA PHE A 24 17.34 -39.09 10.02
C PHE A 24 16.00 -38.40 9.97
N ALA A 25 15.08 -38.68 10.93
CA ALA A 25 13.77 -38.02 10.99
C ALA A 25 13.85 -36.57 11.44
N ASN A 26 14.93 -36.18 12.12
CA ASN A 26 15.13 -34.78 12.59
C ASN A 26 15.85 -33.88 11.59
N LYS A 27 16.16 -34.36 10.36
CA LYS A 27 16.34 -33.44 9.24
C LYS A 27 14.97 -32.91 8.83
N GLN A 28 14.40 -31.98 9.64
CA GLN A 28 13.42 -31.06 9.14
C GLN A 28 14.08 -30.39 7.93
N THR A 29 13.51 -30.61 6.78
CA THR A 29 13.85 -29.86 5.57
C THR A 29 13.48 -28.42 5.94
N GLU A 30 14.47 -27.61 6.27
CA GLU A 30 14.27 -26.17 6.39
C GLU A 30 13.57 -25.72 5.11
N PRO A 31 12.52 -24.92 5.20
CA PRO A 31 11.79 -24.48 4.01
C PRO A 31 12.79 -23.72 3.11
N GLU A 32 13.17 -24.34 2.02
CA GLU A 32 14.06 -23.73 1.04
C GLU A 32 13.39 -22.43 0.54
N ILE A 33 14.10 -21.31 0.63
CA ILE A 33 13.61 -20.02 0.15
C ILE A 33 13.46 -20.12 -1.36
N THR A 34 12.22 -20.09 -1.82
CA THR A 34 11.88 -20.14 -3.24
C THR A 34 11.22 -18.84 -3.68
N SER A 35 11.40 -18.47 -4.95
CA SER A 35 10.68 -17.33 -5.55
C SER A 35 9.17 -17.43 -5.31
N THR A 36 8.59 -18.63 -5.39
CA THR A 36 7.16 -18.86 -5.14
C THR A 36 6.74 -18.55 -3.71
N LEU A 37 7.56 -18.92 -2.72
CA LEU A 37 7.26 -18.61 -1.30
C LEU A 37 7.20 -17.10 -1.08
N ILE A 38 8.20 -16.38 -1.59
CA ILE A 38 8.27 -14.92 -1.45
C ILE A 38 7.16 -14.26 -2.26
N GLN A 39 6.90 -14.73 -3.49
CA GLN A 39 5.81 -14.26 -4.34
C GLN A 39 4.47 -14.34 -3.59
N ASN A 40 4.12 -15.51 -3.06
CA ASN A 40 2.88 -15.71 -2.30
C ASN A 40 2.80 -14.81 -1.07
N ARG A 41 3.91 -14.53 -0.40
CA ARG A 41 3.95 -13.65 0.77
C ARG A 41 3.70 -12.20 0.40
N ILE A 42 4.27 -11.75 -0.71
CA ILE A 42 4.06 -10.41 -1.26
C ILE A 42 2.62 -10.25 -1.76
N GLU A 43 2.09 -11.23 -2.48
CA GLU A 43 0.70 -11.21 -2.99
C GLU A 43 -0.35 -11.13 -1.88
N GLN A 44 -0.09 -11.73 -0.71
CA GLN A 44 -0.99 -11.62 0.45
C GLN A 44 -1.13 -10.18 0.97
N ALA A 45 -0.18 -9.30 0.68
CA ALA A 45 -0.24 -7.88 1.00
C ALA A 45 -0.91 -7.04 -0.10
N SER A 46 -1.50 -7.68 -1.12
CA SER A 46 -2.12 -7.18 -2.37
C SER A 46 -2.16 -5.64 -2.55
N ASP A 47 -3.15 -4.95 -2.06
CA ASP A 47 -3.27 -3.49 -2.18
C ASP A 47 -2.47 -2.76 -1.09
N LEU A 48 -1.14 -2.70 -1.27
CA LEU A 48 -0.26 -2.07 -0.29
C LEU A 48 -0.35 -0.54 -0.34
N VAL A 49 -1.05 0.05 0.63
CA VAL A 49 -1.01 1.50 0.86
C VAL A 49 0.30 1.87 1.56
N THR A 50 1.24 2.44 0.82
CA THR A 50 2.58 2.79 1.33
C THR A 50 2.71 4.24 1.77
N THR A 51 1.82 5.11 1.30
CA THR A 51 1.89 6.54 1.61
C THR A 51 0.50 7.12 1.81
N LYS A 52 0.32 7.82 2.94
CA LYS A 52 -0.85 8.63 3.26
C LYS A 52 -0.41 10.09 3.37
N TYR A 53 -0.98 10.95 2.55
CA TYR A 53 -0.74 12.39 2.59
C TYR A 53 -2.00 13.09 3.07
N HIS A 54 -1.93 13.72 4.24
CA HIS A 54 -3.01 14.51 4.81
C HIS A 54 -2.83 15.99 4.43
N TYR A 55 -3.92 16.66 4.17
CA TYR A 55 -3.94 18.09 3.89
C TYR A 55 -5.12 18.77 4.57
N ALA A 56 -4.93 20.01 5.03
CA ALA A 56 -5.96 20.90 5.48
C ALA A 56 -5.96 22.15 4.59
N LYS A 57 -7.11 22.62 4.16
CA LYS A 57 -7.23 23.73 3.22
C LYS A 57 -8.44 24.62 3.52
N VAL A 58 -8.32 25.84 3.05
CA VAL A 58 -9.45 26.75 2.86
C VAL A 58 -9.73 26.81 1.37
N GLY A 59 -10.95 26.58 0.97
CA GLY A 59 -11.38 26.67 -0.42
C GLY A 59 -12.54 27.65 -0.58
N LYS A 60 -12.54 28.39 -1.70
CA LYS A 60 -13.64 29.27 -2.11
C LYS A 60 -14.28 28.69 -3.37
N PHE A 61 -15.59 28.64 -3.37
CA PHE A 61 -16.42 28.46 -4.57
C PHE A 61 -17.12 29.78 -4.88
N GLU A 62 -17.21 30.14 -6.14
CA GLU A 62 -17.93 31.32 -6.60
C GLU A 62 -18.54 31.05 -7.98
N ASN A 63 -19.79 31.42 -8.15
CA ASN A 63 -20.50 31.26 -9.43
C ASN A 63 -21.58 32.36 -9.56
N SER A 64 -21.89 32.73 -10.80
CA SER A 64 -23.01 33.61 -11.14
C SER A 64 -23.72 33.09 -12.40
N LEU A 65 -25.02 33.41 -12.53
CA LEU A 65 -25.75 33.14 -13.76
C LEU A 65 -25.19 34.01 -14.89
N SER A 66 -25.14 33.46 -16.09
CA SER A 66 -24.69 34.20 -17.29
C SER A 66 -25.70 34.07 -18.42
N LEU A 67 -25.86 35.14 -19.21
CA LEU A 67 -26.64 35.16 -20.44
C LEU A 67 -25.73 35.70 -21.56
N ASN A 68 -25.54 34.91 -22.61
CA ASN A 68 -24.68 35.26 -23.75
C ASN A 68 -23.26 35.75 -23.35
N GLY A 69 -22.67 35.13 -22.26
CA GLY A 69 -21.35 35.52 -21.74
C GLY A 69 -21.33 36.70 -20.78
N TRP A 70 -22.46 37.33 -20.50
CA TRP A 70 -22.61 38.43 -19.54
C TRP A 70 -23.12 37.88 -18.21
N SER A 71 -22.42 38.18 -17.10
CA SER A 71 -22.91 37.83 -15.75
C SER A 71 -24.14 38.65 -15.41
N ILE A 72 -25.20 37.95 -14.94
CA ILE A 72 -26.45 38.59 -14.52
C ILE A 72 -26.22 39.19 -13.14
N PRO A 73 -26.43 40.51 -12.97
CA PRO A 73 -26.33 41.17 -11.66
C PRO A 73 -27.21 40.50 -10.59
N LEU A 74 -26.78 40.56 -9.34
CA LEU A 74 -27.49 40.01 -8.17
C LEU A 74 -27.64 38.47 -8.17
N THR A 75 -26.96 37.75 -9.05
CA THR A 75 -27.00 36.28 -9.08
C THR A 75 -25.70 35.62 -8.61
N ASN A 76 -24.75 36.43 -8.11
CA ASN A 76 -23.50 35.88 -7.56
C ASN A 76 -23.75 35.07 -6.30
N LYS A 77 -23.22 33.85 -6.26
CA LYS A 77 -23.22 33.00 -5.09
C LYS A 77 -21.81 32.56 -4.79
N TYR A 78 -21.46 32.44 -3.53
CA TYR A 78 -20.20 31.88 -3.08
C TYR A 78 -20.34 31.20 -1.73
N PHE A 79 -19.38 30.32 -1.44
CA PHE A 79 -19.11 29.84 -0.10
C PHE A 79 -17.59 29.70 0.10
N ILE A 80 -17.16 29.80 1.35
CA ILE A 80 -15.79 29.57 1.79
C ILE A 80 -15.85 28.48 2.85
N LEU A 81 -15.14 27.39 2.60
CA LEU A 81 -15.08 26.23 3.51
C LEU A 81 -13.66 25.99 3.96
N THR A 82 -13.48 25.57 5.21
CA THR A 82 -12.30 24.85 5.65
C THR A 82 -12.58 23.34 5.59
N PHE A 83 -11.59 22.56 5.25
CA PHE A 83 -11.75 21.11 5.14
C PHE A 83 -10.39 20.40 5.21
N GLU A 84 -10.43 19.16 5.65
CA GLU A 84 -9.31 18.26 5.63
C GLU A 84 -9.53 17.17 4.57
N GLY A 85 -8.43 16.56 4.12
CA GLY A 85 -8.50 15.46 3.19
C GLY A 85 -7.26 14.59 3.24
N LYS A 86 -7.34 13.45 2.56
CA LYS A 86 -6.23 12.50 2.45
C LYS A 86 -6.09 11.94 1.05
N ILE A 87 -4.84 11.81 0.63
CA ILE A 87 -4.47 11.09 -0.59
C ILE A 87 -3.72 9.84 -0.17
N GLN A 88 -4.13 8.69 -0.67
CA GLN A 88 -3.47 7.41 -0.42
C GLN A 88 -2.82 6.93 -1.71
N LEU A 89 -1.55 6.56 -1.62
CA LEU A 89 -0.79 5.97 -2.72
C LEU A 89 -0.31 4.59 -2.30
N GLY A 90 -0.22 3.73 -3.28
CA GLY A 90 0.26 2.37 -3.10
C GLY A 90 0.45 1.67 -4.42
N THR A 91 0.81 0.41 -4.36
CA THR A 91 0.99 -0.45 -5.52
C THR A 91 0.23 -1.76 -5.33
N ASP A 92 -0.26 -2.32 -6.44
CA ASP A 92 -0.88 -3.64 -6.50
C ASP A 92 0.23 -4.71 -6.52
N LEU A 93 0.43 -5.38 -5.39
CA LEU A 93 1.45 -6.41 -5.24
C LEU A 93 1.05 -7.76 -5.84
N SER A 94 -0.21 -7.96 -6.25
CA SER A 94 -0.63 -9.17 -6.97
C SER A 94 0.04 -9.32 -8.34
N LYS A 95 0.61 -8.23 -8.86
CA LYS A 95 1.36 -8.16 -10.12
C LYS A 95 2.87 -8.12 -9.93
N ALA A 96 3.34 -8.32 -8.71
CA ALA A 96 4.77 -8.40 -8.43
C ALA A 96 5.39 -9.60 -9.16
N ASN A 97 6.63 -9.45 -9.59
CA ASN A 97 7.45 -10.56 -10.08
C ASN A 97 8.64 -10.73 -9.15
N VAL A 98 8.90 -11.96 -8.70
CA VAL A 98 9.99 -12.28 -7.78
C VAL A 98 10.91 -13.29 -8.42
N GLU A 99 12.19 -12.93 -8.49
CA GLU A 99 13.26 -13.81 -8.97
C GLU A 99 14.37 -13.88 -7.93
N ILE A 100 14.92 -15.06 -7.72
CA ILE A 100 16.07 -15.27 -6.83
C ILE A 100 17.25 -15.69 -7.68
N ASN A 101 18.32 -14.91 -7.62
CA ASN A 101 19.57 -15.19 -8.31
C ASN A 101 20.70 -15.15 -7.26
N ASP A 102 21.38 -16.28 -7.08
CA ASP A 102 22.40 -16.46 -6.06
C ASP A 102 21.93 -16.02 -4.66
N SER A 103 22.49 -14.94 -4.13
CA SER A 103 22.14 -14.34 -2.83
C SER A 103 21.30 -13.05 -2.96
N THR A 104 20.62 -12.84 -4.09
CA THR A 104 19.83 -11.65 -4.32
C THR A 104 18.38 -12.01 -4.68
N ILE A 105 17.44 -11.37 -3.97
CA ILE A 105 16.00 -11.43 -4.24
C ILE A 105 15.64 -10.18 -5.02
N HIS A 106 15.31 -10.35 -6.30
CA HIS A 106 14.83 -9.27 -7.18
C HIS A 106 13.31 -9.24 -7.17
N VAL A 107 12.74 -8.09 -6.78
CA VAL A 107 11.29 -7.86 -6.79
C VAL A 107 10.97 -6.73 -7.75
N THR A 108 10.19 -7.03 -8.80
CA THR A 108 9.74 -6.06 -9.78
C THR A 108 8.25 -5.79 -9.59
N VAL A 109 7.88 -4.52 -9.34
CA VAL A 109 6.51 -4.09 -9.08
C VAL A 109 6.10 -2.92 -9.95
N ASP A 110 4.80 -2.68 -10.07
CA ASP A 110 4.30 -1.47 -10.73
C ASP A 110 4.62 -0.22 -9.91
N LYS A 111 4.80 0.93 -10.58
CA LYS A 111 4.97 2.22 -9.88
C LYS A 111 3.74 2.53 -9.03
N PRO A 112 3.92 3.08 -7.81
CA PRO A 112 2.80 3.48 -6.97
C PRO A 112 1.87 4.46 -7.67
N THR A 113 0.58 4.24 -7.52
CA THR A 113 -0.49 5.08 -8.06
C THR A 113 -1.36 5.65 -6.95
N VAL A 114 -2.22 6.60 -7.30
CA VAL A 114 -3.21 7.15 -6.38
C VAL A 114 -4.34 6.14 -6.25
N LEU A 115 -4.47 5.54 -5.07
CA LEU A 115 -5.53 4.58 -4.75
C LEU A 115 -6.80 5.30 -4.31
N SER A 116 -6.65 6.40 -3.56
CA SER A 116 -7.79 7.23 -3.16
C SER A 116 -7.40 8.69 -2.95
N ASN A 117 -8.35 9.59 -3.17
CA ASN A 117 -8.26 11.02 -2.84
C ASN A 117 -9.63 11.47 -2.32
N SER A 118 -9.72 11.70 -1.03
CA SER A 118 -10.98 11.99 -0.34
C SER A 118 -10.87 13.22 0.54
N ILE A 119 -11.97 13.99 0.62
CA ILE A 119 -12.19 15.00 1.65
C ILE A 119 -12.87 14.29 2.83
N ASP A 120 -12.48 14.65 4.04
CA ASP A 120 -13.19 14.22 5.25
C ASP A 120 -14.40 15.14 5.44
N GLU A 121 -15.58 14.62 5.17
CA GLU A 121 -16.83 15.40 5.24
C GLU A 121 -17.11 15.89 6.67
N SER A 122 -16.65 15.19 7.69
CA SER A 122 -16.80 15.59 9.10
C SER A 122 -15.94 16.80 9.49
N SER A 123 -14.91 17.09 8.70
CA SER A 123 -13.99 18.23 8.91
C SER A 123 -14.44 19.52 8.23
N ILE A 124 -15.56 19.47 7.48
CA ILE A 124 -16.01 20.63 6.71
C ILE A 124 -16.66 21.64 7.65
N GLU A 125 -16.09 22.85 7.66
CA GLU A 125 -16.65 23.99 8.36
C GLU A 125 -16.94 25.11 7.37
N VAL A 126 -18.16 25.67 7.43
CA VAL A 126 -18.55 26.83 6.63
C VAL A 126 -18.02 28.09 7.31
N TYR A 127 -17.07 28.77 6.67
CA TYR A 127 -16.56 30.03 7.15
C TYR A 127 -17.48 31.21 6.74
N ASP A 128 -17.95 31.20 5.49
CA ASP A 128 -18.83 32.21 4.95
C ASP A 128 -19.62 31.64 3.75
N GLU A 129 -20.89 32.12 3.58
CA GLU A 129 -21.73 31.73 2.45
C GLU A 129 -22.74 32.81 2.08
N THR A 130 -23.11 32.89 0.80
CA THR A 130 -24.22 33.75 0.35
C THR A 130 -25.55 33.02 0.47
N LYS A 131 -26.58 33.75 0.90
CA LYS A 131 -27.99 33.30 0.89
C LYS A 131 -28.75 33.97 -0.28
N ASN A 132 -28.29 33.65 -1.53
CA ASN A 132 -28.85 34.26 -2.72
C ASN A 132 -30.16 33.57 -3.14
N ILE A 133 -31.26 34.33 -3.19
CA ILE A 133 -32.59 33.79 -3.56
C ILE A 133 -32.76 33.55 -5.06
N PHE A 134 -32.00 34.24 -5.91
CA PHE A 134 -32.05 34.11 -7.39
C PHE A 134 -31.11 33.02 -7.91
N ASN A 135 -30.09 32.68 -7.14
CA ASN A 135 -29.13 31.63 -7.45
C ASN A 135 -28.66 30.95 -6.16
N PRO A 136 -29.51 30.12 -5.55
CA PRO A 136 -29.14 29.43 -4.30
C PRO A 136 -28.02 28.45 -4.48
N ILE A 137 -27.22 28.23 -3.42
CA ILE A 137 -26.21 27.20 -3.37
C ILE A 137 -26.90 25.83 -3.46
N SER A 138 -26.34 24.94 -4.24
CA SER A 138 -26.86 23.59 -4.50
C SER A 138 -25.84 22.49 -4.20
N VAL A 139 -26.32 21.26 -4.07
CA VAL A 139 -25.45 20.08 -3.91
C VAL A 139 -24.48 19.91 -5.11
N SER A 140 -24.88 20.33 -6.31
CA SER A 140 -24.02 20.28 -7.49
C SER A 140 -22.85 21.25 -7.40
N ASP A 141 -23.02 22.40 -6.76
CA ASP A 141 -21.94 23.35 -6.52
C ASP A 141 -20.90 22.78 -5.56
N TYR A 142 -21.37 22.11 -4.50
CA TYR A 142 -20.47 21.40 -3.58
C TYR A 142 -19.72 20.27 -4.29
N LYS A 143 -20.38 19.47 -5.13
CA LYS A 143 -19.70 18.40 -5.90
C LYS A 143 -18.62 18.95 -6.82
N ALA A 144 -18.90 20.05 -7.53
CA ALA A 144 -17.93 20.70 -8.40
C ALA A 144 -16.75 21.24 -7.60
N PHE A 145 -17.02 21.91 -6.49
CA PHE A 145 -16.00 22.38 -5.55
C PHE A 145 -15.14 21.25 -5.03
N ALA A 146 -15.74 20.20 -4.47
CA ALA A 146 -15.00 19.06 -3.91
C ALA A 146 -14.11 18.37 -4.94
N PHE A 147 -14.59 18.21 -6.18
CA PHE A 147 -13.81 17.67 -7.28
C PHE A 147 -12.58 18.56 -7.57
N GLU A 148 -12.80 19.86 -7.75
CA GLU A 148 -11.74 20.82 -8.03
C GLU A 148 -10.68 20.87 -6.91
N GLN A 149 -11.13 20.89 -5.65
CA GLN A 149 -10.22 20.93 -4.51
C GLN A 149 -9.36 19.66 -4.38
N LYS A 150 -9.93 18.49 -4.66
CA LYS A 150 -9.18 17.23 -4.71
C LYS A 150 -8.11 17.23 -5.79
N GLU A 151 -8.45 17.70 -6.99
CA GLU A 151 -7.48 17.80 -8.10
C GLU A 151 -6.35 18.80 -7.79
N LYS A 152 -6.67 19.95 -7.21
CA LYS A 152 -5.68 20.93 -6.75
C LYS A 152 -4.74 20.33 -5.69
N ALA A 153 -5.31 19.66 -4.68
CA ALA A 153 -4.53 19.02 -3.62
C ALA A 153 -3.58 17.96 -4.19
N LEU A 154 -4.06 17.11 -5.10
CA LEU A 154 -3.25 16.09 -5.75
C LEU A 154 -2.12 16.71 -6.59
N SER A 155 -2.43 17.73 -7.40
CA SER A 155 -1.44 18.43 -8.22
C SER A 155 -0.33 19.04 -7.36
N GLU A 156 -0.68 19.72 -6.26
CA GLU A 156 0.29 20.29 -5.34
C GLU A 156 1.14 19.23 -4.65
N ALA A 157 0.52 18.13 -4.19
CA ALA A 157 1.22 17.03 -3.56
C ALA A 157 2.21 16.35 -4.53
N LYS A 158 1.82 16.14 -5.79
CA LYS A 158 2.72 15.64 -6.84
C LYS A 158 3.92 16.55 -7.05
N LYS A 159 3.70 17.88 -7.13
CA LYS A 159 4.78 18.88 -7.24
C LYS A 159 5.74 18.85 -6.05
N LYS A 160 5.25 18.52 -4.85
CA LYS A 160 6.05 18.35 -3.63
C LYS A 160 6.76 16.99 -3.55
N GLY A 161 6.70 16.16 -4.59
CA GLY A 161 7.42 14.89 -4.66
C GLY A 161 6.69 13.70 -4.04
N LEU A 162 5.35 13.77 -3.89
CA LEU A 162 4.55 12.71 -3.30
C LEU A 162 4.79 11.33 -3.96
N LEU A 163 4.88 11.28 -5.29
CA LEU A 163 5.12 10.02 -6.02
C LEU A 163 6.50 9.42 -5.69
N LYS A 164 7.54 10.26 -5.58
CA LYS A 164 8.88 9.81 -5.22
C LYS A 164 8.91 9.26 -3.78
N THR A 165 8.20 9.91 -2.88
CA THR A 165 8.04 9.43 -1.49
C THR A 165 7.32 8.09 -1.47
N ALA A 166 6.26 7.93 -2.27
CA ALA A 166 5.52 6.68 -2.37
C ALA A 166 6.40 5.53 -2.90
N GLN A 167 7.23 5.77 -3.92
CA GLN A 167 8.18 4.76 -4.41
C GLN A 167 9.16 4.32 -3.32
N LYS A 168 9.78 5.28 -2.60
CA LYS A 168 10.70 4.96 -1.50
C LYS A 168 10.01 4.17 -0.38
N ASN A 169 8.79 4.54 -0.03
CA ASN A 169 8.03 3.82 0.99
C ASN A 169 7.62 2.42 0.51
N THR A 170 7.25 2.26 -0.76
CA THR A 170 6.93 0.95 -1.35
C THR A 170 8.14 0.03 -1.31
N GLU A 171 9.31 0.51 -1.74
CA GLU A 171 10.56 -0.26 -1.65
C GLU A 171 10.84 -0.71 -0.21
N LYS A 172 10.74 0.23 0.75
CA LYS A 172 10.95 -0.08 2.16
C LYS A 172 9.97 -1.14 2.68
N SER A 173 8.68 -0.98 2.39
CA SER A 173 7.65 -1.91 2.86
C SER A 173 7.82 -3.32 2.27
N ILE A 174 8.21 -3.43 0.99
CA ILE A 174 8.50 -4.73 0.37
C ILE A 174 9.69 -5.39 1.06
N LYS A 175 10.77 -4.65 1.32
CA LYS A 175 11.94 -5.16 2.05
C LYS A 175 11.56 -5.64 3.45
N GLU A 176 10.71 -4.89 4.16
CA GLU A 176 10.21 -5.28 5.48
C GLU A 176 9.34 -6.55 5.43
N ILE A 177 8.48 -6.70 4.41
CA ILE A 177 7.66 -7.92 4.22
C ILE A 177 8.55 -9.15 4.00
N ILE A 178 9.60 -9.02 3.22
CA ILE A 178 10.52 -10.12 2.92
C ILE A 178 11.38 -10.45 4.14
N SER A 179 11.87 -9.45 4.86
CA SER A 179 12.75 -9.66 6.03
C SER A 179 12.07 -10.38 7.21
N ILE A 180 10.74 -10.54 7.19
CA ILE A 180 10.01 -11.32 8.20
C ILE A 180 10.04 -12.84 7.86
N ILE A 181 10.42 -13.20 6.62
CA ILE A 181 10.51 -14.59 6.18
C ILE A 181 11.80 -15.18 6.76
N PRO A 182 11.76 -16.32 7.47
CA PRO A 182 12.96 -16.97 7.98
C PRO A 182 14.01 -17.22 6.87
N ASP A 183 15.28 -17.18 7.23
CA ASP A 183 16.43 -17.45 6.36
C ASP A 183 16.63 -16.47 5.19
N THR A 184 15.96 -15.30 5.21
CA THR A 184 16.20 -14.23 4.22
C THR A 184 17.32 -13.27 4.62
N ASP A 185 17.86 -13.38 5.82
CA ASP A 185 18.88 -12.45 6.35
C ASP A 185 20.19 -12.44 5.53
N ASP A 186 20.49 -13.57 4.86
CA ASP A 186 21.69 -13.72 4.02
C ASP A 186 21.45 -13.19 2.57
N TYR A 187 20.24 -12.74 2.26
CA TYR A 187 19.90 -12.25 0.92
C TYR A 187 19.92 -10.73 0.85
N THR A 188 20.43 -10.21 -0.26
CA THR A 188 20.24 -8.81 -0.66
C THR A 188 18.88 -8.66 -1.34
N ILE A 189 18.04 -7.72 -0.88
CA ILE A 189 16.71 -7.48 -1.46
C ILE A 189 16.77 -6.24 -2.36
N GLU A 190 16.55 -6.44 -3.64
CA GLU A 190 16.47 -5.37 -4.65
C GLU A 190 15.03 -5.21 -5.15
N VAL A 191 14.51 -3.98 -5.07
CA VAL A 191 13.16 -3.64 -5.55
C VAL A 191 13.27 -2.69 -6.72
N THR A 192 12.68 -3.08 -7.84
CA THR A 192 12.62 -2.29 -9.07
C THR A 192 11.20 -1.98 -9.47
N PHE A 193 11.00 -0.88 -10.18
CA PHE A 193 9.69 -0.46 -10.68
C PHE A 193 9.63 -0.61 -12.20
N LYS A 194 8.53 -1.20 -12.70
CA LYS A 194 8.26 -1.29 -14.13
C LYS A 194 8.22 0.12 -14.75
N GLU A 195 8.63 0.25 -15.98
CA GLU A 195 8.61 1.53 -16.73
C GLU A 195 7.19 2.06 -17.03
#